data_d02cd8f2c8521745ef682ca9862fd34a
#
_entry.id   d02cd8f2c8521745ef682ca9862fd34a
#
_cell.length_a   1.000
_cell.length_b   1.000
_cell.length_c   1.000
_cell.angle_alpha   90.00
_cell.angle_beta   90.00
_cell.angle_gamma   90.00
#
_symmetry.space_group_name_H-M   'P 1'
#
loop_
_entity.id
_entity.type
_entity.pdbx_description
1 polymer ?
#
loop_
_entity_poly.entity_id
_entity_poly.type
_entity_poly.pdbx_seq_one_letter_code
_entity_poly.pdbx_strand_id
1 'polypeptide(L)'
;NSEFMNCIFCDNFIENKKALFENKLAIAYFDEFPVSKGHILIVTKRHAPTFFDITEEEQIAILELLNKCKKYLDEKFSPTGYNIGLNCGRDAGQSVMHIHMHLIPRYSGDVKDPRGGVRGVIPDKKNY
;
A
#
# COMPACT_ATOMS: atom_id res chain seq x y z
N ASN A 1 4.62 19.70 14.81
CA ASN A 1 5.88 19.14 14.32
C ASN A 1 5.94 19.28 12.81
N SER A 2 7.02 19.90 12.31
CA SER A 2 7.20 20.17 10.91
C SER A 2 7.27 18.91 10.04
N GLU A 3 7.71 17.79 10.60
CA GLU A 3 7.75 16.53 9.89
C GLU A 3 6.38 16.08 9.43
N PHE A 4 5.36 16.26 10.30
CA PHE A 4 3.99 15.88 9.98
C PHE A 4 3.37 16.82 8.98
N MET A 5 3.76 18.09 9.00
CA MET A 5 3.18 19.12 8.12
C MET A 5 3.55 18.92 6.65
N ASN A 6 4.66 18.21 6.38
CA ASN A 6 5.14 17.97 5.02
C ASN A 6 4.89 16.56 4.52
N CYS A 7 4.15 15.76 5.27
CA CYS A 7 3.86 14.38 4.89
C CYS A 7 2.49 14.29 4.20
N ILE A 8 2.48 13.86 2.94
CA ILE A 8 1.22 13.77 2.19
C ILE A 8 0.25 12.76 2.80
N PHE A 9 0.75 11.72 3.45
CA PHE A 9 -0.14 10.72 4.06
C PHE A 9 -0.72 11.24 5.37
N CYS A 10 0.05 12.01 6.15
CA CYS A 10 -0.49 12.68 7.33
C CYS A 10 -1.57 13.68 6.93
N ASP A 11 -1.33 14.43 5.86
CA ASP A 11 -2.29 15.39 5.34
C ASP A 11 -3.56 14.70 4.86
N ASN A 12 -3.43 13.60 4.13
CA ASN A 12 -4.58 12.83 3.66
C ASN A 12 -5.38 12.27 4.83
N PHE A 13 -4.70 11.79 5.88
CA PHE A 13 -5.39 11.32 7.07
C PHE A 13 -6.15 12.44 7.75
N ILE A 14 -5.53 13.61 7.90
CA ILE A 14 -6.19 14.78 8.50
C ILE A 14 -7.40 15.18 7.68
N GLU A 15 -7.26 15.20 6.37
CA GLU A 15 -8.37 15.49 5.46
C GLU A 15 -9.45 14.43 5.55
N ASN A 16 -9.07 13.17 5.61
CA ASN A 16 -9.92 12.00 5.81
C ASN A 16 -11.16 11.94 4.91
N LYS A 17 -11.10 12.59 3.77
CA LYS A 17 -12.27 12.66 2.89
C LYS A 17 -12.36 11.54 1.89
N LYS A 18 -11.27 10.79 1.73
CA LYS A 18 -11.16 9.75 0.70
C LYS A 18 -10.90 8.36 1.28
N ALA A 19 -11.01 8.21 2.59
CA ALA A 19 -10.80 6.91 3.22
C ALA A 19 -11.81 5.91 2.71
N LEU A 20 -11.32 4.76 2.25
CA LEU A 20 -12.17 3.65 1.88
C LEU A 20 -12.57 2.86 3.12
N PHE A 21 -11.59 2.55 3.95
CA PHE A 21 -11.79 1.91 5.24
C PHE A 21 -10.81 2.49 6.24
N GLU A 22 -11.17 2.42 7.51
CA GLU A 22 -10.25 2.76 8.58
C GLU A 22 -10.58 1.97 9.83
N ASN A 23 -9.59 1.82 10.69
CA ASN A 23 -9.79 1.31 12.03
C ASN A 23 -9.09 2.26 13.01
N LYS A 24 -8.87 1.83 14.25
CA LYS A 24 -8.30 2.71 15.28
C LYS A 24 -6.90 3.22 14.91
N LEU A 25 -6.08 2.40 14.23
CA LEU A 25 -4.65 2.68 14.04
C LEU A 25 -4.23 2.87 12.58
N ALA A 26 -5.08 2.53 11.63
CA ALA A 26 -4.71 2.55 10.21
C ALA A 26 -5.85 3.04 9.34
N ILE A 27 -5.50 3.43 8.13
CA ILE A 27 -6.46 3.94 7.15
C ILE A 27 -6.08 3.42 5.76
N ALA A 28 -7.08 3.09 4.96
CA ALA A 28 -6.91 2.61 3.59
C ALA A 28 -7.63 3.56 2.63
N TYR A 29 -6.97 3.87 1.52
CA TYR A 29 -7.56 4.72 0.48
C TYR A 29 -6.97 4.36 -0.88
N PHE A 30 -7.67 4.74 -1.93
CA PHE A 30 -7.17 4.52 -3.28
C PHE A 30 -5.94 5.39 -3.54
N ASP A 31 -4.92 4.81 -4.18
CA ASP A 31 -3.74 5.55 -4.59
C ASP A 31 -4.16 6.58 -5.65
N GLU A 32 -3.67 7.81 -5.52
CA GLU A 32 -3.95 8.87 -6.49
C GLU A 32 -3.20 8.64 -7.81
N PHE A 33 -2.15 7.83 -7.80
CA PHE A 33 -1.36 7.49 -8.98
C PHE A 33 -1.38 5.98 -9.18
N PRO A 34 -2.56 5.39 -9.44
CA PRO A 34 -2.69 3.94 -9.45
C PRO A 34 -1.91 3.31 -10.59
N VAL A 35 -1.23 2.20 -10.30
CA VAL A 35 -0.58 1.41 -11.35
C VAL A 35 -1.54 0.42 -12.00
N SER A 36 -2.66 0.16 -11.33
CA SER A 36 -3.75 -0.65 -11.87
C SER A 36 -5.07 -0.16 -11.29
N LYS A 37 -6.17 -0.57 -11.88
CA LYS A 37 -7.49 -0.20 -11.41
C LYS A 37 -7.73 -0.78 -10.01
N GLY A 38 -8.00 0.10 -9.05
CA GLY A 38 -8.25 -0.32 -7.68
C GLY A 38 -7.02 -0.39 -6.79
N HIS A 39 -5.88 0.13 -7.23
CA HIS A 39 -4.66 0.18 -6.40
C HIS A 39 -4.93 0.94 -5.10
N ILE A 40 -4.69 0.29 -3.97
CA ILE A 40 -4.95 0.82 -2.63
C ILE A 40 -3.65 0.98 -1.87
N LEU A 41 -3.60 2.04 -1.06
CA LEU A 41 -2.55 2.24 -0.06
C LEU A 41 -3.17 2.09 1.33
N ILE A 42 -2.44 1.43 2.22
CA ILE A 42 -2.82 1.29 3.63
C ILE A 42 -1.71 1.89 4.46
N VAL A 43 -2.03 2.87 5.28
CA VAL A 43 -1.06 3.62 6.07
C VAL A 43 -1.44 3.58 7.54
N THR A 44 -0.45 3.77 8.43
CA THR A 44 -0.74 3.99 9.84
C THR A 44 -1.19 5.44 10.04
N LYS A 45 -2.04 5.65 11.02
CA LYS A 45 -2.43 7.01 11.42
C LYS A 45 -1.25 7.74 12.05
N ARG A 46 -0.45 7.04 12.85
CA ARG A 46 0.76 7.60 13.44
C ARG A 46 1.85 7.66 12.37
N HIS A 47 2.56 8.78 12.32
CA HIS A 47 3.67 8.93 11.39
C HIS A 47 4.85 8.06 11.84
N ALA A 48 5.28 7.16 10.99
CA ALA A 48 6.46 6.31 11.19
C ALA A 48 7.02 5.97 9.81
N PRO A 49 8.35 5.88 9.65
CA PRO A 49 8.92 5.70 8.32
C PRO A 49 8.64 4.35 7.68
N THR A 50 8.89 3.24 8.40
CA THR A 50 8.82 1.92 7.80
C THR A 50 8.00 0.96 8.65
N PHE A 51 7.73 -0.21 8.07
CA PHE A 51 7.02 -1.30 8.73
C PHE A 51 7.73 -1.76 10.00
N PHE A 52 9.05 -1.60 10.05
CA PHE A 52 9.84 -2.03 11.20
C PHE A 52 9.81 -1.03 12.35
N ASP A 53 9.27 0.16 12.11
CA ASP A 53 9.18 1.22 13.12
C ASP A 53 7.81 1.29 13.79
N ILE A 54 6.87 0.46 13.39
CA ILE A 54 5.51 0.47 13.94
C ILE A 54 5.34 -0.67 14.96
N THR A 55 4.30 -0.56 15.78
CA THR A 55 4.00 -1.57 16.79
C THR A 55 3.32 -2.79 16.17
N GLU A 56 3.29 -3.89 16.92
CA GLU A 56 2.56 -5.09 16.50
C GLU A 56 1.08 -4.79 16.31
N GLU A 57 0.48 -3.97 17.18
CA GLU A 57 -0.91 -3.59 17.05
C GLU A 57 -1.15 -2.82 15.74
N GLU A 58 -0.22 -1.96 15.37
CA GLU A 58 -0.31 -1.23 14.11
C GLU A 58 -0.16 -2.17 12.92
N GLN A 59 0.73 -3.16 13.01
CA GLN A 59 0.86 -4.18 11.97
C GLN A 59 -0.44 -4.96 11.80
N ILE A 60 -1.04 -5.38 12.90
CA ILE A 60 -2.32 -6.09 12.88
C ILE A 60 -3.42 -5.22 12.28
N ALA A 61 -3.45 -3.94 12.63
CA ALA A 61 -4.43 -3.01 12.09
C ALA A 61 -4.33 -2.91 10.57
N ILE A 62 -3.10 -2.87 10.04
CA ILE A 62 -2.87 -2.85 8.60
C ILE A 62 -3.39 -4.14 7.95
N LEU A 63 -3.11 -5.29 8.56
CA LEU A 63 -3.55 -6.58 8.02
C LEU A 63 -5.06 -6.73 8.04
N GLU A 64 -5.74 -6.20 9.04
CA GLU A 64 -7.21 -6.17 9.06
C GLU A 64 -7.75 -5.38 7.88
N LEU A 65 -7.19 -4.21 7.60
CA LEU A 65 -7.63 -3.41 6.48
C LEU A 65 -7.27 -4.06 5.14
N LEU A 66 -6.12 -4.73 5.07
CA LEU A 66 -5.73 -5.46 3.86
C LEU A 66 -6.79 -6.49 3.48
N ASN A 67 -7.26 -7.26 4.44
CA ASN A 67 -8.28 -8.27 4.19
C ASN A 67 -9.61 -7.65 3.76
N LYS A 68 -10.01 -6.55 4.40
CA LYS A 68 -11.22 -5.83 4.01
C LYS A 68 -11.12 -5.27 2.59
N CYS A 69 -9.97 -4.70 2.27
CA CYS A 69 -9.73 -4.11 0.96
C CYS A 69 -9.77 -5.17 -0.14
N LYS A 70 -9.14 -6.32 0.11
CA LYS A 70 -9.16 -7.42 -0.86
C LYS A 70 -10.59 -7.86 -1.16
N LYS A 71 -11.38 -8.06 -0.13
CA LYS A 71 -12.77 -8.46 -0.30
C LYS A 71 -13.55 -7.43 -1.12
N TYR A 72 -13.36 -6.16 -0.81
CA TYR A 72 -14.00 -5.07 -1.54
C TYR A 72 -13.59 -5.08 -3.02
N LEU A 73 -12.30 -5.22 -3.30
CA LEU A 73 -11.79 -5.22 -4.67
C LEU A 73 -12.28 -6.44 -5.46
N ASP A 74 -12.34 -7.61 -4.82
CA ASP A 74 -12.84 -8.83 -5.45
C ASP A 74 -14.27 -8.62 -5.95
N GLU A 75 -15.11 -8.00 -5.12
CA GLU A 75 -16.49 -7.76 -5.46
C GLU A 75 -16.67 -6.68 -6.52
N LYS A 76 -15.84 -5.64 -6.46
CA LYS A 76 -16.03 -4.47 -7.30
C LYS A 76 -15.36 -4.61 -8.68
N PHE A 77 -14.17 -5.18 -8.74
CA PHE A 77 -13.36 -5.19 -9.96
C PHE A 77 -13.01 -6.58 -10.47
N SER A 78 -13.22 -7.62 -9.67
CA SER A 78 -12.91 -9.00 -10.04
C SER A 78 -11.47 -9.20 -10.56
N PRO A 79 -10.44 -8.75 -9.81
CA PRO A 79 -9.06 -8.97 -10.24
C PRO A 79 -8.71 -10.45 -10.21
N THR A 80 -7.69 -10.84 -10.96
CA THR A 80 -7.27 -12.24 -11.05
C THR A 80 -6.02 -12.53 -10.23
N GLY A 81 -5.45 -11.51 -9.59
CA GLY A 81 -4.29 -11.67 -8.71
C GLY A 81 -4.04 -10.38 -7.95
N TYR A 82 -3.07 -10.44 -7.06
CA TYR A 82 -2.68 -9.27 -6.26
C TYR A 82 -1.18 -9.26 -6.03
N ASN A 83 -0.59 -8.08 -6.02
CA ASN A 83 0.71 -7.86 -5.42
C ASN A 83 0.52 -7.03 -4.17
N ILE A 84 1.23 -7.43 -3.12
CA ILE A 84 1.19 -6.76 -1.83
C ILE A 84 2.62 -6.43 -1.46
N GLY A 85 2.91 -5.21 -1.06
CA GLY A 85 4.28 -4.89 -0.72
C GLY A 85 4.45 -3.54 -0.05
N LEU A 86 5.59 -3.42 0.61
CA LEU A 86 6.05 -2.20 1.24
C LEU A 86 7.48 -1.95 0.79
N ASN A 87 7.82 -0.69 0.64
CA ASN A 87 9.19 -0.28 0.43
C ASN A 87 9.71 0.28 1.75
N CYS A 88 10.78 -0.29 2.27
CA CYS A 88 11.36 0.12 3.55
C CYS A 88 12.77 0.64 3.30
N GLY A 89 12.94 1.96 3.30
CA GLY A 89 14.20 2.61 3.06
C GLY A 89 14.36 3.09 1.61
N ARG A 90 15.24 4.06 1.43
CA ARG A 90 15.45 4.68 0.10
C ARG A 90 15.94 3.69 -0.94
N ASP A 91 16.85 2.80 -0.55
CA ASP A 91 17.42 1.82 -1.49
C ASP A 91 16.40 0.76 -1.90
N ALA A 92 15.32 0.63 -1.14
CA ALA A 92 14.21 -0.23 -1.50
C ALA A 92 13.13 0.50 -2.30
N GLY A 93 13.36 1.78 -2.62
CA GLY A 93 12.43 2.56 -3.43
C GLY A 93 11.45 3.42 -2.65
N GLN A 94 11.61 3.51 -1.33
CA GLN A 94 10.71 4.33 -0.54
C GLN A 94 10.97 5.81 -0.80
N SER A 95 9.95 6.54 -1.24
CA SER A 95 10.05 7.97 -1.54
C SER A 95 9.30 8.84 -0.54
N VAL A 96 8.28 8.31 0.12
CA VAL A 96 7.55 9.01 1.19
C VAL A 96 7.85 8.29 2.50
N MET A 97 8.39 9.02 3.48
CA MET A 97 8.86 8.45 4.75
C MET A 97 7.73 8.34 5.77
N HIS A 98 6.67 7.71 5.35
CA HIS A 98 5.54 7.30 6.18
C HIS A 98 5.11 5.94 5.63
N ILE A 99 5.13 4.94 6.49
CA ILE A 99 4.83 3.57 6.08
C ILE A 99 3.54 3.49 5.27
N HIS A 100 3.61 2.83 4.13
CA HIS A 100 2.44 2.59 3.31
C HIS A 100 2.57 1.26 2.60
N MET A 101 1.54 0.44 2.74
CA MET A 101 1.46 -0.86 2.08
C MET A 101 0.67 -0.69 0.80
N HIS A 102 1.22 -1.19 -0.29
CA HIS A 102 0.53 -1.26 -1.57
C HIS A 102 -0.28 -2.55 -1.64
N LEU A 103 -1.53 -2.42 -2.05
CA LEU A 103 -2.36 -3.55 -2.48
C LEU A 103 -2.70 -3.28 -3.93
N ILE A 104 -2.10 -4.06 -4.83
CA ILE A 104 -2.18 -3.84 -6.26
C ILE A 104 -2.97 -4.98 -6.90
N PRO A 105 -4.22 -4.71 -7.31
CA PRO A 105 -4.98 -5.72 -8.05
C PRO A 105 -4.32 -5.97 -9.40
N ARG A 106 -4.28 -7.23 -9.80
CA ARG A 106 -3.71 -7.62 -11.07
C ARG A 106 -4.79 -8.22 -11.96
N TYR A 107 -4.67 -7.99 -13.24
CA TYR A 107 -5.66 -8.43 -14.22
C TYR A 107 -4.98 -9.22 -15.31
N SER A 108 -5.64 -10.27 -15.80
CA SER A 108 -5.08 -11.11 -16.85
C SER A 108 -4.70 -10.24 -18.05
N GLY A 109 -3.44 -10.34 -18.48
CA GLY A 109 -2.95 -9.58 -19.63
C GLY A 109 -2.52 -8.15 -19.35
N ASP A 110 -2.53 -7.71 -18.08
CA ASP A 110 -2.13 -6.33 -17.74
C ASP A 110 -0.66 -6.05 -18.02
N VAL A 111 0.18 -7.07 -17.99
CA VAL A 111 1.57 -7.00 -18.45
C VAL A 111 1.85 -8.22 -19.31
N LYS A 112 2.89 -8.14 -20.14
CA LYS A 112 3.20 -9.19 -21.07
C LYS A 112 3.62 -10.47 -20.38
N ASP A 113 4.52 -10.39 -19.39
CA ASP A 113 4.99 -11.54 -18.62
C ASP A 113 5.05 -11.15 -17.14
N PRO A 114 4.07 -11.58 -16.33
CA PRO A 114 4.04 -11.22 -14.91
C PRO A 114 4.94 -12.06 -14.02
N ARG A 115 5.57 -13.11 -14.58
CA ARG A 115 6.34 -14.04 -13.79
C ARG A 115 7.45 -13.34 -13.01
N GLY A 116 7.64 -13.75 -11.77
CA GLY A 116 8.59 -13.16 -10.85
C GLY A 116 7.95 -12.11 -9.93
N GLY A 117 6.96 -11.34 -10.43
CA GLY A 117 6.23 -10.38 -9.60
C GLY A 117 7.13 -9.48 -8.77
N VAL A 118 7.07 -9.65 -7.45
CA VAL A 118 7.86 -8.86 -6.48
C VAL A 118 9.37 -8.92 -6.77
N ARG A 119 9.87 -9.99 -7.37
CA ARG A 119 11.28 -10.10 -7.75
C ARG A 119 11.70 -9.02 -8.75
N GLY A 120 10.74 -8.39 -9.41
CA GLY A 120 11.02 -7.31 -10.35
C GLY A 120 11.61 -6.06 -9.73
N VAL A 121 11.72 -6.01 -8.38
CA VAL A 121 12.45 -4.91 -7.72
C VAL A 121 13.93 -4.90 -8.12
N ILE A 122 14.47 -6.04 -8.55
CA ILE A 122 15.78 -6.14 -9.19
C ILE A 122 15.51 -6.65 -10.61
N PRO A 123 15.35 -5.77 -11.60
CA PRO A 123 14.84 -6.17 -12.91
C PRO A 123 15.63 -7.30 -13.57
N ASP A 124 16.97 -7.28 -13.47
CA ASP A 124 17.80 -8.30 -14.10
C ASP A 124 17.71 -9.66 -13.43
N LYS A 125 17.10 -9.74 -12.25
CA LYS A 125 16.97 -10.99 -11.48
C LYS A 125 15.52 -11.44 -11.37
N LYS A 126 14.63 -10.80 -12.08
CA LYS A 126 13.21 -11.12 -12.02
C LYS A 126 12.91 -12.54 -12.47
N ASN A 127 13.54 -12.97 -13.54
CA ASN A 127 13.32 -14.30 -14.11
C ASN A 127 14.24 -15.33 -13.46
N TYR A 128 13.70 -16.53 -13.23
CA TYR A 128 14.45 -17.66 -12.64
C TYR A 128 13.98 -18.97 -13.21
#